data_94503f764c5a7aed3475dfb3e79a5500
#
_entry.id   94503f764c5a7aed3475dfb3e79a5500
#
_cell.length_a   1.000
_cell.length_b   1.000
_cell.length_c   1.000
_cell.angle_alpha   90.00
_cell.angle_beta   90.00
_cell.angle_gamma   90.00
#
_symmetry.space_group_name_H-M   'P 1'
#
loop_
_entity.id
_entity.type
_entity.pdbx_description
1 polymer ?
#
loop_
_entity_poly.entity_id
_entity_poly.type
_entity_poly.pdbx_seq_one_letter_code
_entity_poly.pdbx_strand_id
1 'polypeptide(L)'
;MIGIWYHSPDIPKTISDFMGNMLLYKMSYNGAWWFVLTYIWLVLLYPIMKWFADKLNPVILICISGILYIIFYYFEIICTLNISNSIVAWIWNQLCLIGRSQFAFILGIIWCKYLVIDKIRNFYMKIKMKNLCLLICVAITFIFHCFVQSLIVAPITGMIVLMCFHLWDKPEWMEKLFLLLGKHSTNIWLIHMFFIWYYLKILFSD
;
A
#
# COMPACT_ATOMS: atom_id res chain seq x y z
N MET A 1 11.41 19.36 -13.42
CA MET A 1 11.82 20.76 -13.55
C MET A 1 12.19 21.40 -12.21
N ILE A 2 11.32 21.33 -11.18
CA ILE A 2 11.58 21.99 -9.87
C ILE A 2 12.91 21.55 -9.24
N GLY A 3 13.25 20.29 -9.28
CA GLY A 3 14.47 19.80 -8.69
C GLY A 3 15.78 20.19 -9.43
N ILE A 4 15.70 20.45 -10.75
CA ILE A 4 16.82 21.00 -11.54
C ILE A 4 17.13 22.43 -11.08
N TRP A 5 16.10 23.18 -10.73
CA TRP A 5 16.22 24.56 -10.24
C TRP A 5 16.94 24.65 -8.89
N TYR A 6 16.73 23.65 -8.02
CA TYR A 6 17.31 23.62 -6.66
C TYR A 6 18.66 22.90 -6.57
N HIS A 7 19.28 22.52 -7.69
CA HIS A 7 20.60 21.84 -7.73
C HIS A 7 20.69 20.65 -6.80
N SER A 8 19.58 19.88 -6.65
CA SER A 8 19.57 18.71 -5.78
C SER A 8 20.57 17.66 -6.29
N PRO A 9 21.40 17.06 -5.41
CA PRO A 9 22.33 16.01 -5.78
C PRO A 9 21.64 14.74 -6.31
N ASP A 10 20.33 14.58 -6.02
CA ASP A 10 19.54 13.40 -6.37
C ASP A 10 18.93 13.49 -7.78
N ILE A 11 19.06 14.65 -8.46
CA ILE A 11 18.55 14.81 -9.81
C ILE A 11 19.54 14.25 -10.83
N PRO A 12 19.06 13.59 -11.89
CA PRO A 12 19.93 12.93 -12.82
C PRO A 12 20.84 13.91 -13.51
N LYS A 13 22.08 13.59 -13.46
CA LYS A 13 23.12 14.26 -14.23
C LYS A 13 23.23 13.67 -15.64
N THR A 14 22.59 12.53 -15.89
CA THR A 14 22.71 11.78 -17.14
C THR A 14 21.33 11.37 -17.72
N ILE A 15 21.28 11.21 -19.06
CA ILE A 15 20.12 10.68 -19.75
C ILE A 15 19.80 9.25 -19.27
N SER A 16 20.81 8.46 -18.94
CA SER A 16 20.65 7.10 -18.39
C SER A 16 19.91 7.11 -17.05
N ASP A 17 20.18 8.08 -16.18
CA ASP A 17 19.45 8.20 -14.91
C ASP A 17 18.01 8.64 -15.12
N PHE A 18 17.77 9.57 -16.04
CA PHE A 18 16.42 9.97 -16.42
C PHE A 18 15.61 8.79 -16.93
N MET A 19 16.14 8.04 -17.89
CA MET A 19 15.47 6.86 -18.43
C MET A 19 15.27 5.76 -17.38
N GLY A 20 16.25 5.55 -16.50
CA GLY A 20 16.15 4.61 -15.40
C GLY A 20 15.01 4.92 -14.42
N ASN A 21 14.82 6.19 -14.08
CA ASN A 21 13.69 6.62 -13.24
C ASN A 21 12.35 6.60 -14.00
N MET A 22 12.33 6.98 -15.26
CA MET A 22 11.12 6.92 -16.09
C MET A 22 10.61 5.49 -16.26
N LEU A 23 11.51 4.51 -16.39
CA LEU A 23 11.20 3.09 -16.49
C LEU A 23 11.05 2.40 -15.12
N LEU A 24 11.13 3.17 -14.01
CA LEU A 24 11.07 2.66 -12.63
C LEU A 24 12.15 1.62 -12.29
N TYR A 25 13.20 1.53 -13.08
CA TYR A 25 14.36 0.69 -12.80
C TYR A 25 15.26 1.32 -11.73
N LYS A 26 15.43 2.65 -11.77
CA LYS A 26 16.04 3.46 -10.72
C LYS A 26 14.94 4.27 -10.02
N MET A 27 15.08 4.48 -8.71
CA MET A 27 14.13 5.23 -7.91
C MET A 27 14.81 6.37 -7.15
N SER A 28 15.86 6.94 -7.76
CA SER A 28 16.68 8.00 -7.16
C SER A 28 15.94 9.33 -7.02
N TYR A 29 14.90 9.58 -7.85
CA TYR A 29 14.10 10.81 -7.75
C TYR A 29 13.10 10.79 -6.61
N ASN A 30 12.51 9.64 -6.37
CA ASN A 30 11.48 9.48 -5.35
C ASN A 30 11.48 8.02 -4.89
N GLY A 31 12.01 7.81 -3.69
CA GLY A 31 12.06 6.47 -3.09
C GLY A 31 10.70 5.80 -2.93
N ALA A 32 9.59 6.57 -2.89
CA ALA A 32 8.25 6.01 -2.78
C ALA A 32 7.75 5.34 -4.08
N TRP A 33 8.42 5.54 -5.23
CA TRP A 33 8.00 4.98 -6.51
C TRP A 33 8.15 3.45 -6.61
N TRP A 34 8.84 2.80 -5.66
CA TRP A 34 8.85 1.34 -5.57
C TRP A 34 7.43 0.75 -5.55
N PHE A 35 6.48 1.46 -4.92
CA PHE A 35 5.10 1.03 -4.86
C PHE A 35 4.41 1.07 -6.24
N VAL A 36 4.72 2.05 -7.08
CA VAL A 36 4.16 2.15 -8.45
C VAL A 36 4.53 0.91 -9.26
N LEU A 37 5.80 0.53 -9.23
CA LEU A 37 6.28 -0.66 -9.95
C LEU A 37 5.63 -1.93 -9.40
N THR A 38 5.59 -2.08 -8.08
CA THR A 38 4.92 -3.21 -7.42
C THR A 38 3.44 -3.28 -7.78
N TYR A 39 2.75 -2.14 -7.79
CA TYR A 39 1.34 -2.07 -8.18
C TYR A 39 1.12 -2.47 -9.65
N ILE A 40 1.98 -2.01 -10.57
CA ILE A 40 1.93 -2.44 -11.98
C ILE A 40 2.05 -3.95 -12.08
N TRP A 41 3.01 -4.57 -11.39
CA TRP A 41 3.15 -6.03 -11.37
C TRP A 41 1.91 -6.74 -10.83
N LEU A 42 1.32 -6.24 -9.75
CA LEU A 42 0.09 -6.83 -9.18
C LEU A 42 -1.10 -6.71 -10.13
N VAL A 43 -1.23 -5.59 -10.86
CA VAL A 43 -2.27 -5.43 -11.89
C VAL A 43 -2.05 -6.38 -13.06
N LEU A 44 -0.82 -6.57 -13.51
CA LEU A 44 -0.49 -7.54 -14.56
C LEU A 44 -0.75 -8.98 -14.11
N LEU A 45 -0.53 -9.29 -12.83
CA LEU A 45 -0.81 -10.60 -12.23
C LEU A 45 -2.29 -10.80 -11.85
N TYR A 46 -3.10 -9.75 -11.89
CA TYR A 46 -4.52 -9.80 -11.51
C TYR A 46 -5.32 -10.93 -12.18
N PRO A 47 -5.19 -11.20 -13.50
CA PRO A 47 -5.94 -12.29 -14.13
C PRO A 47 -5.64 -13.66 -13.49
N ILE A 48 -4.38 -13.90 -13.14
CA ILE A 48 -3.93 -15.13 -12.47
C ILE A 48 -4.49 -15.20 -11.06
N MET A 49 -4.37 -14.11 -10.30
CA MET A 49 -4.90 -14.03 -8.93
C MET A 49 -6.42 -14.21 -8.90
N LYS A 50 -7.13 -13.61 -9.85
CA LYS A 50 -8.57 -13.78 -10.02
C LYS A 50 -8.93 -15.22 -10.33
N TRP A 51 -8.20 -15.87 -11.23
CA TRP A 51 -8.41 -17.29 -11.55
C TRP A 51 -8.27 -18.17 -10.32
N PHE A 52 -7.26 -17.97 -9.47
CA PHE A 52 -7.14 -18.67 -8.19
C PHE A 52 -8.31 -18.36 -7.25
N ALA A 53 -8.73 -17.10 -7.16
CA ALA A 53 -9.86 -16.69 -6.36
C ALA A 53 -11.19 -17.30 -6.85
N ASP A 54 -11.29 -17.62 -8.14
CA ASP A 54 -12.49 -18.26 -8.71
C ASP A 54 -12.49 -19.79 -8.52
N LYS A 55 -11.34 -20.42 -8.43
CA LYS A 55 -11.19 -21.87 -8.33
C LYS A 55 -11.06 -22.38 -6.89
N LEU A 56 -10.37 -21.63 -6.03
CA LEU A 56 -10.07 -22.07 -4.68
C LEU A 56 -11.11 -21.59 -3.67
N ASN A 57 -11.23 -22.33 -2.57
CA ASN A 57 -11.96 -21.86 -1.40
C ASN A 57 -11.30 -20.56 -0.87
N PRO A 58 -12.07 -19.51 -0.55
CA PRO A 58 -11.52 -18.23 -0.11
C PRO A 58 -10.65 -18.34 1.14
N VAL A 59 -11.00 -19.23 2.09
CA VAL A 59 -10.21 -19.43 3.30
C VAL A 59 -8.84 -20.05 2.96
N ILE A 60 -8.81 -21.06 2.10
CA ILE A 60 -7.56 -21.68 1.64
C ILE A 60 -6.69 -20.66 0.91
N LEU A 61 -7.28 -19.85 0.04
CA LEU A 61 -6.54 -18.82 -0.70
C LEU A 61 -5.97 -17.75 0.24
N ILE A 62 -6.72 -17.31 1.25
CA ILE A 62 -6.21 -16.38 2.28
C ILE A 62 -5.05 -17.01 3.06
N CYS A 63 -5.16 -18.27 3.47
CA CYS A 63 -4.10 -18.96 4.19
C CYS A 63 -2.83 -19.08 3.34
N ILE A 64 -2.94 -19.54 2.10
CA ILE A 64 -1.78 -19.66 1.18
C ILE A 64 -1.14 -18.30 0.97
N SER A 65 -1.94 -17.28 0.66
CA SER A 65 -1.47 -15.92 0.42
C SER A 65 -0.83 -15.30 1.67
N GLY A 66 -1.40 -15.57 2.86
CA GLY A 66 -0.84 -15.14 4.14
C GLY A 66 0.50 -15.82 4.47
N ILE A 67 0.63 -17.12 4.19
CA ILE A 67 1.90 -17.83 4.36
C ILE A 67 2.96 -17.25 3.42
N LEU A 68 2.64 -17.03 2.15
CA LEU A 68 3.55 -16.39 1.20
C LEU A 68 3.95 -14.97 1.67
N TYR A 69 2.99 -14.20 2.20
CA TYR A 69 3.28 -12.89 2.79
C TYR A 69 4.34 -12.96 3.89
N ILE A 70 4.20 -13.90 4.84
CA ILE A 70 5.14 -14.08 5.95
C ILE A 70 6.51 -14.53 5.44
N ILE A 71 6.55 -15.44 4.46
CA ILE A 71 7.80 -15.93 3.86
C ILE A 71 8.57 -14.79 3.21
N PHE A 72 7.91 -14.00 2.34
CA PHE A 72 8.56 -12.88 1.66
C PHE A 72 8.91 -11.73 2.61
N TYR A 73 8.08 -11.48 3.63
CA TYR A 73 8.42 -10.56 4.71
C TYR A 73 9.71 -10.99 5.44
N TYR A 74 9.83 -12.28 5.75
CA TYR A 74 11.02 -12.82 6.40
C TYR A 74 12.27 -12.60 5.57
N PHE A 75 12.24 -12.92 4.28
CA PHE A 75 13.38 -12.77 3.38
C PHE A 75 13.75 -11.31 3.07
N GLU A 76 12.79 -10.40 3.07
CA GLU A 76 13.04 -8.99 2.78
C GLU A 76 13.58 -8.24 4.00
N ILE A 77 13.06 -8.52 5.19
CA ILE A 77 13.31 -7.70 6.39
C ILE A 77 14.27 -8.39 7.38
N ILE A 78 14.13 -9.70 7.57
CA ILE A 78 14.86 -10.43 8.62
C ILE A 78 16.10 -11.12 8.07
N CYS A 79 15.97 -11.83 6.95
CA CYS A 79 17.04 -12.59 6.33
C CYS A 79 17.39 -12.04 4.96
N THR A 80 18.02 -10.85 4.95
CA THR A 80 18.45 -10.21 3.69
C THR A 80 19.55 -11.05 3.03
N LEU A 81 19.27 -11.56 1.84
CA LEU A 81 20.24 -12.32 1.06
C LEU A 81 21.28 -11.39 0.46
N ASN A 82 22.55 -11.65 0.75
CA ASN A 82 23.65 -10.90 0.17
C ASN A 82 23.97 -11.43 -1.24
N ILE A 83 23.28 -10.88 -2.24
CA ILE A 83 23.41 -11.28 -3.64
C ILE A 83 24.42 -10.35 -4.32
N SER A 84 25.55 -10.89 -4.75
CA SER A 84 26.64 -10.13 -5.37
C SER A 84 26.28 -9.56 -6.75
N ASN A 85 25.43 -10.24 -7.51
CA ASN A 85 25.00 -9.77 -8.82
C ASN A 85 23.87 -8.74 -8.69
N SER A 86 24.11 -7.52 -9.15
CA SER A 86 23.15 -6.40 -9.03
C SER A 86 21.81 -6.63 -9.71
N ILE A 87 21.80 -7.31 -10.86
CA ILE A 87 20.56 -7.61 -11.60
C ILE A 87 19.74 -8.66 -10.82
N VAL A 88 20.40 -9.72 -10.35
CA VAL A 88 19.72 -10.78 -9.57
C VAL A 88 19.20 -10.21 -8.26
N ALA A 89 19.97 -9.34 -7.59
CA ALA A 89 19.55 -8.65 -6.38
C ALA A 89 18.31 -7.78 -6.62
N TRP A 90 18.28 -7.05 -7.74
CA TRP A 90 17.11 -6.24 -8.10
C TRP A 90 15.88 -7.11 -8.37
N ILE A 91 16.01 -8.19 -9.15
CA ILE A 91 14.91 -9.13 -9.42
C ILE A 91 14.39 -9.74 -8.11
N TRP A 92 15.28 -10.18 -7.24
CA TRP A 92 14.93 -10.73 -5.94
C TRP A 92 14.14 -9.75 -5.07
N ASN A 93 14.60 -8.50 -5.02
CA ASN A 93 13.90 -7.44 -4.29
C ASN A 93 12.48 -7.21 -4.85
N GLN A 94 12.31 -7.19 -6.20
CA GLN A 94 10.98 -7.07 -6.81
C GLN A 94 10.08 -8.26 -6.47
N LEU A 95 10.62 -9.48 -6.45
CA LEU A 95 9.87 -10.68 -6.06
C LEU A 95 9.41 -10.60 -4.60
N CYS A 96 10.27 -10.15 -3.68
CA CYS A 96 9.92 -9.94 -2.29
C CYS A 96 8.81 -8.89 -2.13
N LEU A 97 8.92 -7.75 -2.82
CA LEU A 97 7.91 -6.69 -2.80
C LEU A 97 6.56 -7.18 -3.32
N ILE A 98 6.54 -7.91 -4.45
CA ILE A 98 5.31 -8.49 -5.02
C ILE A 98 4.74 -9.53 -4.06
N GLY A 99 5.57 -10.44 -3.57
CA GLY A 99 5.15 -11.52 -2.66
C GLY A 99 4.56 -11.01 -1.35
N ARG A 100 5.09 -9.91 -0.83
CA ARG A 100 4.54 -9.23 0.35
C ARG A 100 3.24 -8.48 0.02
N SER A 101 3.18 -7.78 -1.09
CA SER A 101 2.04 -6.93 -1.44
C SER A 101 0.83 -7.70 -1.97
N GLN A 102 1.03 -8.93 -2.48
CA GLN A 102 -0.04 -9.75 -3.06
C GLN A 102 -1.13 -10.11 -2.04
N PHE A 103 -0.80 -10.21 -0.74
CA PHE A 103 -1.77 -10.58 0.28
C PHE A 103 -2.90 -9.54 0.42
N ALA A 104 -2.55 -8.26 0.51
CA ALA A 104 -3.55 -7.18 0.52
C ALA A 104 -4.39 -7.17 -0.76
N PHE A 105 -3.78 -7.48 -1.91
CA PHE A 105 -4.46 -7.52 -3.20
C PHE A 105 -5.46 -8.68 -3.29
N ILE A 106 -5.08 -9.88 -2.82
CA ILE A 106 -5.96 -11.06 -2.72
C ILE A 106 -7.12 -10.81 -1.76
N LEU A 107 -6.86 -10.19 -0.60
CA LEU A 107 -7.92 -9.78 0.33
C LEU A 107 -8.93 -8.86 -0.36
N GLY A 108 -8.46 -7.88 -1.13
CA GLY A 108 -9.32 -6.98 -1.90
C GLY A 108 -10.18 -7.72 -2.93
N ILE A 109 -9.60 -8.66 -3.68
CA ILE A 109 -10.34 -9.51 -4.64
C ILE A 109 -11.46 -10.30 -3.93
N ILE A 110 -11.14 -10.94 -2.81
CA ILE A 110 -12.10 -11.73 -2.03
C ILE A 110 -13.21 -10.82 -1.48
N TRP A 111 -12.88 -9.65 -0.96
CA TRP A 111 -13.86 -8.71 -0.43
C TRP A 111 -14.86 -8.27 -1.50
N CYS A 112 -14.37 -7.92 -2.69
CA CYS A 112 -15.25 -7.57 -3.81
C CYS A 112 -16.09 -8.76 -4.26
N LYS A 113 -15.49 -9.94 -4.42
CA LYS A 113 -16.19 -11.14 -4.92
C LYS A 113 -17.32 -11.60 -3.99
N TYR A 114 -17.10 -11.56 -2.67
CA TYR A 114 -18.07 -12.06 -1.69
C TYR A 114 -18.93 -10.97 -1.07
N LEU A 115 -18.83 -9.72 -1.57
CA LEU A 115 -19.59 -8.57 -1.06
C LEU A 115 -19.50 -8.44 0.46
N VAL A 116 -18.27 -8.60 0.98
CA VAL A 116 -18.00 -8.66 2.43
C VAL A 116 -18.46 -7.38 3.12
N ILE A 117 -18.24 -6.22 2.49
CA ILE A 117 -18.65 -4.92 3.04
C ILE A 117 -20.17 -4.85 3.20
N ASP A 118 -20.95 -5.30 2.21
CA ASP A 118 -22.41 -5.26 2.28
C ASP A 118 -22.95 -6.19 3.37
N LYS A 119 -22.34 -7.38 3.52
CA LYS A 119 -22.70 -8.31 4.61
C LYS A 119 -22.42 -7.70 5.98
N ILE A 120 -21.25 -7.08 6.16
CA ILE A 120 -20.88 -6.42 7.41
C ILE A 120 -21.80 -5.20 7.64
N ARG A 121 -22.12 -4.41 6.61
CA ARG A 121 -23.07 -3.29 6.71
C ARG A 121 -24.43 -3.75 7.21
N ASN A 122 -24.98 -4.83 6.66
CA ASN A 122 -26.26 -5.38 7.10
C ASN A 122 -26.26 -5.82 8.56
N PHE A 123 -25.14 -6.34 9.06
CA PHE A 123 -24.95 -6.67 10.47
C PHE A 123 -24.81 -5.39 11.32
N TYR A 124 -23.94 -4.47 10.90
CA TYR A 124 -23.65 -3.20 11.56
C TYR A 124 -24.91 -2.34 11.77
N MET A 125 -25.80 -2.29 10.78
CA MET A 125 -27.05 -1.51 10.88
C MET A 125 -28.00 -2.02 11.99
N LYS A 126 -27.81 -3.24 12.49
CA LYS A 126 -28.59 -3.81 13.60
C LYS A 126 -28.04 -3.40 15.00
N ILE A 127 -26.86 -2.82 15.06
CA ILE A 127 -26.20 -2.43 16.32
C ILE A 127 -26.77 -1.11 16.80
N LYS A 128 -27.27 -1.06 18.02
CA LYS A 128 -27.91 0.13 18.62
C LYS A 128 -26.93 1.32 18.77
N MET A 129 -25.66 1.05 19.12
CA MET A 129 -24.61 2.07 19.31
C MET A 129 -23.53 1.98 18.20
N LYS A 130 -23.96 1.92 16.96
CA LYS A 130 -23.11 1.64 15.80
C LYS A 130 -21.87 2.56 15.70
N ASN A 131 -22.03 3.87 15.85
CA ASN A 131 -20.92 4.82 15.74
C ASN A 131 -19.88 4.67 16.87
N LEU A 132 -20.35 4.34 18.09
CA LEU A 132 -19.44 4.06 19.21
C LEU A 132 -18.64 2.77 18.95
N CYS A 133 -19.28 1.72 18.41
CA CYS A 133 -18.58 0.50 18.02
C CYS A 133 -17.49 0.75 16.97
N LEU A 134 -17.75 1.62 15.98
CA LEU A 134 -16.73 2.00 15.00
C LEU A 134 -15.57 2.76 15.65
N LEU A 135 -15.88 3.72 16.51
CA LEU A 135 -14.86 4.49 17.23
C LEU A 135 -13.96 3.58 18.06
N ILE A 136 -14.56 2.65 18.80
CA ILE A 136 -13.83 1.64 19.59
C ILE A 136 -12.98 0.76 18.69
N CYS A 137 -13.51 0.27 17.56
CA CYS A 137 -12.77 -0.56 16.61
C CYS A 137 -11.55 0.17 16.06
N VAL A 138 -11.71 1.43 15.66
CA VAL A 138 -10.60 2.27 15.18
C VAL A 138 -9.58 2.49 16.30
N ALA A 139 -10.02 2.85 17.51
CA ALA A 139 -9.13 3.07 18.65
C ALA A 139 -8.31 1.81 18.99
N ILE A 140 -8.96 0.63 19.04
CA ILE A 140 -8.27 -0.65 19.27
C ILE A 140 -7.26 -0.91 18.15
N THR A 141 -7.61 -0.65 16.88
CA THR A 141 -6.71 -0.85 15.75
C THR A 141 -5.47 0.05 15.85
N PHE A 142 -5.64 1.33 16.24
CA PHE A 142 -4.52 2.23 16.47
C PHE A 142 -3.64 1.78 17.65
N ILE A 143 -4.24 1.42 18.79
CA ILE A 143 -3.51 0.92 19.96
C ILE A 143 -2.70 -0.33 19.57
N PHE A 144 -3.34 -1.29 18.90
CA PHE A 144 -2.66 -2.50 18.42
C PHE A 144 -1.48 -2.17 17.50
N HIS A 145 -1.65 -1.20 16.60
CA HIS A 145 -0.60 -0.76 15.68
C HIS A 145 0.60 -0.10 16.38
N CYS A 146 0.40 0.48 17.58
CA CYS A 146 1.49 1.01 18.38
C CYS A 146 2.40 -0.07 18.99
N PHE A 147 1.87 -1.28 19.23
CA PHE A 147 2.60 -2.38 19.86
C PHE A 147 3.17 -3.39 18.86
N VAL A 148 2.62 -3.47 17.67
CA VAL A 148 3.03 -4.46 16.67
C VAL A 148 3.64 -3.74 15.46
N GLN A 149 4.77 -4.29 14.97
CA GLN A 149 5.47 -3.72 13.83
C GLN A 149 4.53 -3.54 12.64
N SER A 150 4.45 -2.33 12.13
CA SER A 150 3.47 -1.91 11.12
C SER A 150 3.49 -2.77 9.86
N LEU A 151 4.66 -3.18 9.39
CA LEU A 151 4.80 -4.00 8.19
C LEU A 151 4.13 -5.37 8.30
N ILE A 152 4.08 -5.97 9.49
CA ILE A 152 3.46 -7.29 9.69
C ILE A 152 1.94 -7.21 9.61
N VAL A 153 1.36 -6.16 10.19
CA VAL A 153 -0.09 -6.05 10.38
C VAL A 153 -0.76 -5.08 9.39
N ALA A 154 0.01 -4.34 8.61
CA ALA A 154 -0.49 -3.32 7.69
C ALA A 154 -1.65 -3.78 6.76
N PRO A 155 -1.61 -4.96 6.14
CA PRO A 155 -2.71 -5.41 5.30
C PRO A 155 -4.03 -5.55 6.06
N ILE A 156 -3.98 -6.09 7.28
CA ILE A 156 -5.16 -6.34 8.11
C ILE A 156 -5.67 -5.03 8.71
N THR A 157 -4.79 -4.24 9.31
CA THR A 157 -5.17 -2.94 9.91
C THR A 157 -5.69 -1.97 8.86
N GLY A 158 -5.08 -1.93 7.68
CA GLY A 158 -5.57 -1.14 6.56
C GLY A 158 -6.98 -1.54 6.12
N MET A 159 -7.26 -2.84 6.01
CA MET A 159 -8.60 -3.34 5.68
C MET A 159 -9.64 -2.99 6.76
N ILE A 160 -9.28 -3.10 8.04
CA ILE A 160 -10.19 -2.73 9.15
C ILE A 160 -10.51 -1.23 9.09
N VAL A 161 -9.51 -0.37 8.91
CA VAL A 161 -9.70 1.09 8.83
C VAL A 161 -10.57 1.45 7.62
N LEU A 162 -10.31 0.86 6.45
CA LEU A 162 -11.14 1.06 5.25
C LEU A 162 -12.58 0.62 5.48
N MET A 163 -12.81 -0.50 6.15
CA MET A 163 -14.14 -0.99 6.50
C MET A 163 -14.85 -0.01 7.45
N CYS A 164 -14.19 0.41 8.51
CA CYS A 164 -14.76 1.39 9.45
C CYS A 164 -15.10 2.69 8.75
N PHE A 165 -14.23 3.18 7.89
CA PHE A 165 -14.45 4.39 7.10
C PHE A 165 -15.64 4.25 6.14
N HIS A 166 -15.80 3.09 5.51
CA HIS A 166 -16.91 2.82 4.60
C HIS A 166 -18.27 2.69 5.31
N LEU A 167 -18.28 2.13 6.53
CA LEU A 167 -19.48 1.96 7.34
C LEU A 167 -19.93 3.24 8.05
N TRP A 168 -19.02 4.18 8.24
CA TRP A 168 -19.31 5.42 8.94
C TRP A 168 -20.25 6.31 8.12
N ASP A 169 -21.36 6.73 8.74
CA ASP A 169 -22.30 7.71 8.18
C ASP A 169 -21.68 9.12 8.28
N LYS A 170 -21.06 9.57 7.19
CA LYS A 170 -20.38 10.87 7.11
C LYS A 170 -21.36 11.98 6.72
N PRO A 171 -21.19 13.20 7.27
CA PRO A 171 -21.93 14.37 6.78
C PRO A 171 -21.50 14.68 5.34
N GLU A 172 -22.42 15.26 4.56
CA GLU A 172 -22.27 15.47 3.11
C GLU A 172 -21.04 16.29 2.73
N TRP A 173 -20.70 17.31 3.54
CA TRP A 173 -19.52 18.12 3.30
C TRP A 173 -18.21 17.31 3.44
N MET A 174 -18.17 16.39 4.37
CA MET A 174 -17.03 15.50 4.59
C MET A 174 -16.90 14.49 3.46
N GLU A 175 -18.01 13.94 2.98
CA GLU A 175 -18.02 13.05 1.83
C GLU A 175 -17.46 13.75 0.58
N LYS A 176 -17.92 14.97 0.29
CA LYS A 176 -17.39 15.79 -0.80
C LYS A 176 -15.88 16.04 -0.68
N LEU A 177 -15.41 16.34 0.55
CA LEU A 177 -13.97 16.53 0.81
C LEU A 177 -13.17 15.24 0.54
N PHE A 178 -13.62 14.10 1.04
CA PHE A 178 -12.93 12.83 0.82
C PHE A 178 -12.96 12.38 -0.63
N LEU A 179 -14.04 12.63 -1.37
CA LEU A 179 -14.11 12.37 -2.81
C LEU A 179 -13.09 13.25 -3.57
N LEU A 180 -12.96 14.52 -3.21
CA LEU A 180 -11.96 15.41 -3.79
C LEU A 180 -10.53 14.92 -3.50
N LEU A 181 -10.22 14.61 -2.24
CA LEU A 181 -8.93 14.08 -1.85
C LEU A 181 -8.65 12.73 -2.53
N GLY A 182 -9.63 11.83 -2.60
CA GLY A 182 -9.54 10.56 -3.28
C GLY A 182 -9.23 10.70 -4.77
N LYS A 183 -9.88 11.64 -5.45
CA LYS A 183 -9.62 11.94 -6.86
C LYS A 183 -8.16 12.35 -7.13
N HIS A 184 -7.54 13.03 -6.17
CA HIS A 184 -6.17 13.52 -6.28
C HIS A 184 -5.15 12.67 -5.49
N SER A 185 -5.58 11.62 -4.80
CA SER A 185 -4.74 10.83 -3.89
C SER A 185 -3.49 10.27 -4.56
N THR A 186 -3.60 9.75 -5.77
CA THR A 186 -2.47 9.21 -6.53
C THR A 186 -1.46 10.32 -6.87
N ASN A 187 -1.94 11.49 -7.30
CA ASN A 187 -1.06 12.61 -7.61
C ASN A 187 -0.37 13.13 -6.33
N ILE A 188 -1.13 13.28 -5.24
CA ILE A 188 -0.59 13.70 -3.94
C ILE A 188 0.48 12.69 -3.49
N TRP A 189 0.20 11.39 -3.60
CA TRP A 189 1.13 10.36 -3.21
C TRP A 189 2.40 10.36 -4.08
N LEU A 190 2.28 10.56 -5.39
CA LEU A 190 3.42 10.60 -6.31
C LEU A 190 4.35 11.79 -6.05
N ILE A 191 3.82 12.90 -5.57
CA ILE A 191 4.57 14.17 -5.43
C ILE A 191 4.93 14.53 -3.99
N HIS A 192 4.30 13.90 -2.95
CA HIS A 192 4.48 14.30 -1.54
C HIS A 192 5.94 14.27 -1.09
N MET A 193 6.74 13.29 -1.55
CA MET A 193 8.15 13.20 -1.19
C MET A 193 8.96 14.38 -1.73
N PHE A 194 8.60 14.92 -2.90
CA PHE A 194 9.23 16.14 -3.42
C PHE A 194 8.96 17.34 -2.51
N PHE A 195 7.72 17.46 -1.98
CA PHE A 195 7.39 18.51 -1.02
C PHE A 195 8.15 18.34 0.30
N ILE A 196 8.23 17.12 0.84
CA ILE A 196 8.94 16.83 2.10
C ILE A 196 10.44 17.12 1.93
N TRP A 197 11.08 16.60 0.88
CA TRP A 197 12.53 16.71 0.69
C TRP A 197 12.99 18.08 0.23
N TYR A 198 12.21 18.80 -0.59
CA TYR A 198 12.66 20.04 -1.21
C TYR A 198 12.08 21.30 -0.57
N TYR A 199 10.88 21.24 0.01
CA TYR A 199 10.25 22.43 0.62
C TYR A 199 10.33 22.38 2.15
N LEU A 200 9.95 21.28 2.78
CA LEU A 200 9.96 21.21 4.24
C LEU A 200 11.38 21.15 4.82
N LYS A 201 12.33 20.52 4.13
CA LYS A 201 13.73 20.50 4.56
C LYS A 201 14.31 21.91 4.65
N ILE A 202 13.93 22.81 3.73
CA ILE A 202 14.38 24.22 3.74
C ILE A 202 13.81 24.96 4.95
N LEU A 203 12.58 24.62 5.40
CA LEU A 203 11.92 25.24 6.54
C LEU A 203 12.47 24.77 7.90
N PHE A 204 13.10 23.61 7.95
CA PHE A 204 13.58 22.98 9.19
C PHE A 204 15.09 22.79 9.24
N SER A 205 15.84 23.36 8.27
CA SER A 205 17.31 23.29 8.20
C SER A 205 17.98 24.56 8.71
N ASP A 206 17.49 25.14 9.81
CA ASP A 206 18.20 26.15 10.61
C ASP A 206 19.01 25.50 11.73
#